data_0e8f6eb062ad5943ff69baa241bd23dd
#
_entry.id   0e8f6eb062ad5943ff69baa241bd23dd
#
_cell.length_a   1.000
_cell.length_b   1.000
_cell.length_c   1.000
_cell.angle_alpha   90.00
_cell.angle_beta   90.00
_cell.angle_gamma   90.00
#
_symmetry.space_group_name_H-M   'P 1'
#
loop_
_entity.id
_entity.type
_entity.pdbx_description
1 polymer ?
#
loop_
_entity_poly.entity_id
_entity_poly.type
_entity_poly.pdbx_seq_one_letter_code
_entity_poly.pdbx_strand_id
1 'polypeptide(L)'
;LKKSIDLLQLSRLEIINKINNEIDENPFLKKDFEVESVGSFDDANLLENLPNELTLQNHLEAQLEDVRLNNAEKKIALAIIQSLEENGLLQLDLDEIEALMEYSYSIQEIKNVLKNVVQDLDPAGIGARNFKETIYIQLRKKDIPTEELEIANKILFDPKFSSFEDAQADLAKYYSKDSIESVFEKIKKCDLSPGLEFESTYLIQPDLEVIPDSNQNFNVRFKQDNFPLIS
;
A
#
# COMPACT_ATOMS: atom_id res chain seq x y z
N LEU A 1 -33.21 -24.40 13.84
CA LEU A 1 -32.32 -24.87 12.78
C LEU A 1 -32.00 -23.79 11.72
N LYS A 2 -33.01 -23.08 11.16
CA LYS A 2 -32.77 -22.05 10.15
C LYS A 2 -31.94 -20.86 10.70
N LYS A 3 -32.29 -20.32 11.88
CA LYS A 3 -31.53 -19.25 12.55
C LYS A 3 -30.09 -19.65 12.92
N SER A 4 -29.84 -20.94 13.23
CA SER A 4 -28.49 -21.41 13.56
C SER A 4 -27.59 -21.52 12.32
N ILE A 5 -28.17 -21.85 11.16
CA ILE A 5 -27.41 -21.91 9.89
C ILE A 5 -27.08 -20.50 9.41
N ASP A 6 -27.99 -19.54 9.57
CA ASP A 6 -27.77 -18.14 9.21
C ASP A 6 -26.64 -17.51 10.06
N LEU A 7 -26.50 -17.92 11.33
CA LEU A 7 -25.41 -17.45 12.20
C LEU A 7 -24.02 -18.00 11.77
N LEU A 8 -23.96 -19.19 11.20
CA LEU A 8 -22.70 -19.79 10.74
C LEU A 8 -22.13 -19.11 9.48
N GLN A 9 -22.93 -18.31 8.78
CA GLN A 9 -22.50 -17.57 7.59
C GLN A 9 -22.03 -16.15 7.88
N LEU A 10 -22.19 -15.68 9.12
CA LEU A 10 -21.82 -14.33 9.52
C LEU A 10 -20.32 -14.25 9.86
N SER A 11 -19.73 -13.14 9.46
CA SER A 11 -18.39 -12.76 9.92
C SER A 11 -18.42 -12.46 11.43
N ARG A 12 -17.25 -12.51 12.07
CA ARG A 12 -17.12 -12.20 13.50
C ARG A 12 -17.72 -10.84 13.88
N LEU A 13 -17.46 -9.79 13.08
CA LEU A 13 -18.01 -8.45 13.32
C LEU A 13 -19.54 -8.42 13.24
N GLU A 14 -20.11 -9.14 12.28
CA GLU A 14 -21.56 -9.25 12.14
C GLU A 14 -22.20 -10.01 13.31
N ILE A 15 -21.51 -11.03 13.85
CA ILE A 15 -21.95 -11.75 15.05
C ILE A 15 -21.94 -10.82 16.26
N ILE A 16 -20.86 -10.06 16.47
CA ILE A 16 -20.74 -9.11 17.60
C ILE A 16 -21.83 -8.03 17.50
N ASN A 17 -22.06 -7.46 16.33
CA ASN A 17 -23.11 -6.46 16.10
C ASN A 17 -24.50 -7.05 16.37
N LYS A 18 -24.74 -8.28 15.96
CA LYS A 18 -26.00 -8.96 16.19
C LYS A 18 -26.24 -9.27 17.67
N ILE A 19 -25.19 -9.65 18.40
CA ILE A 19 -25.21 -9.83 19.86
C ILE A 19 -25.53 -8.50 20.55
N ASN A 20 -24.87 -7.41 20.18
CA ASN A 20 -25.13 -6.09 20.75
C ASN A 20 -26.58 -5.66 20.53
N ASN A 21 -27.10 -5.83 19.31
CA ASN A 21 -28.51 -5.52 18.99
C ASN A 21 -29.50 -6.35 19.81
N GLU A 22 -29.26 -7.65 20.02
CA GLU A 22 -30.12 -8.49 20.85
C GLU A 22 -30.05 -8.09 22.33
N ILE A 23 -28.89 -7.62 22.82
CA ILE A 23 -28.75 -7.10 24.19
C ILE A 23 -29.53 -5.79 24.36
N ASP A 24 -29.51 -4.91 23.35
CA ASP A 24 -30.23 -3.64 23.39
C ASP A 24 -31.76 -3.84 23.32
N GLU A 25 -32.21 -4.87 22.59
CA GLU A 25 -33.64 -5.21 22.47
C GLU A 25 -34.17 -6.02 23.65
N ASN A 26 -33.33 -6.76 24.36
CA ASN A 26 -33.73 -7.66 25.43
C ASN A 26 -33.21 -7.22 26.80
N PRO A 27 -34.01 -6.56 27.65
CA PRO A 27 -33.59 -6.05 28.97
C PRO A 27 -33.23 -7.15 29.99
N PHE A 28 -33.41 -8.41 29.67
CA PHE A 28 -33.06 -9.55 30.54
C PHE A 28 -31.67 -10.10 30.23
N LEU A 29 -31.03 -9.69 29.12
CA LEU A 29 -29.65 -10.05 28.81
C LEU A 29 -28.70 -9.04 29.46
N LYS A 30 -27.68 -9.52 30.14
CA LYS A 30 -26.60 -8.69 30.67
C LYS A 30 -25.31 -9.07 29.97
N LYS A 31 -24.51 -8.05 29.71
CA LYS A 31 -23.14 -8.21 29.21
C LYS A 31 -22.24 -8.43 30.43
N ASP A 32 -21.80 -9.64 30.67
CA ASP A 32 -20.80 -9.91 31.70
C ASP A 32 -19.43 -9.59 31.11
N PHE A 33 -18.90 -8.45 31.48
CA PHE A 33 -17.51 -8.10 31.25
C PHE A 33 -16.69 -8.49 32.49
N GLU A 34 -16.04 -9.63 32.47
CA GLU A 34 -14.77 -9.77 33.15
C GLU A 34 -13.68 -9.26 32.21
N VAL A 35 -13.57 -7.96 32.09
CA VAL A 35 -12.37 -7.34 31.54
C VAL A 35 -11.58 -6.85 32.74
N GLU A 36 -10.47 -7.52 33.05
CA GLU A 36 -9.38 -6.86 33.75
C GLU A 36 -9.14 -5.52 33.06
N SER A 37 -9.26 -4.46 33.83
CA SER A 37 -9.25 -3.06 33.44
C SER A 37 -8.11 -2.70 32.46
N VAL A 38 -8.38 -2.77 31.19
CA VAL A 38 -7.75 -1.92 30.20
C VAL A 38 -8.81 -0.88 29.84
N GLY A 39 -8.55 0.37 30.20
CA GLY A 39 -9.39 1.54 30.24
C GLY A 39 -10.67 1.53 29.43
N SER A 40 -11.68 2.19 29.97
CA SER A 40 -12.96 2.48 29.32
C SER A 40 -12.72 3.00 27.89
N PHE A 41 -12.95 2.14 26.92
CA PHE A 41 -12.95 2.53 25.52
C PHE A 41 -14.34 3.14 25.24
N ASP A 42 -14.43 4.46 25.27
CA ASP A 42 -15.52 5.17 24.60
C ASP A 42 -15.40 4.87 23.11
N ASP A 43 -16.41 4.18 22.54
CA ASP A 43 -16.47 3.80 21.12
C ASP A 43 -16.30 5.01 20.17
N ALA A 44 -16.58 6.23 20.64
CA ALA A 44 -16.33 7.46 19.89
C ALA A 44 -14.84 7.82 19.78
N ASN A 45 -14.01 7.40 20.74
CA ASN A 45 -12.57 7.64 20.74
C ASN A 45 -11.76 6.54 20.03
N LEU A 46 -12.37 5.39 19.72
CA LEU A 46 -11.71 4.32 18.97
C LEU A 46 -11.48 4.71 17.51
N LEU A 47 -12.40 5.49 16.93
CA LEU A 47 -12.25 6.01 15.56
C LEU A 47 -11.27 7.20 15.49
N GLU A 48 -11.13 7.97 16.59
CA GLU A 48 -10.17 9.08 16.66
C GLU A 48 -8.76 8.64 17.11
N ASN A 49 -8.64 7.49 17.82
CA ASN A 49 -7.38 6.96 18.31
C ASN A 49 -6.90 5.69 17.59
N LEU A 50 -7.49 5.33 16.46
CA LEU A 50 -6.77 4.49 15.52
C LEU A 50 -5.47 5.23 15.22
N PRO A 51 -4.27 4.63 15.48
CA PRO A 51 -3.04 5.23 15.01
C PRO A 51 -3.28 5.51 13.52
N ASN A 52 -3.11 6.76 13.12
CA ASN A 52 -3.23 7.19 11.74
C ASN A 52 -2.57 6.11 10.91
N GLU A 53 -3.36 5.23 10.29
CA GLU A 53 -2.80 4.12 9.53
C GLU A 53 -1.84 4.76 8.58
N LEU A 54 -0.57 4.38 8.67
CA LEU A 54 0.49 4.86 7.80
C LEU A 54 0.22 4.32 6.39
N THR A 55 -0.88 4.78 5.80
CA THR A 55 -1.18 4.48 4.40
C THR A 55 -0.16 5.19 3.54
N LEU A 56 0.15 4.61 2.37
CA LEU A 56 1.01 5.25 1.38
C LEU A 56 0.59 6.70 1.13
N GLN A 57 -0.71 6.96 0.99
CA GLN A 57 -1.26 8.29 0.73
C GLN A 57 -0.94 9.27 1.86
N ASN A 58 -1.22 8.90 3.12
CA ASN A 58 -0.92 9.74 4.29
C ASN A 58 0.58 10.04 4.41
N HIS A 59 1.43 9.04 4.12
CA HIS A 59 2.88 9.22 4.13
C HIS A 59 3.34 10.22 3.06
N LEU A 60 2.81 10.12 1.85
CA LEU A 60 3.14 11.03 0.74
C LEU A 60 2.59 12.44 0.97
N GLU A 61 1.38 12.57 1.51
CA GLU A 61 0.79 13.87 1.86
C GLU A 61 1.63 14.59 2.93
N ALA A 62 2.13 13.86 3.94
CA ALA A 62 3.03 14.43 4.94
C ALA A 62 4.34 14.93 4.31
N GLN A 63 4.93 14.19 3.37
CA GLN A 63 6.13 14.65 2.66
C GLN A 63 5.87 15.91 1.81
N LEU A 64 4.67 16.06 1.22
CA LEU A 64 4.34 17.27 0.45
C LEU A 64 4.32 18.53 1.30
N GLU A 65 4.09 18.43 2.61
CA GLU A 65 4.12 19.59 3.51
C GLU A 65 5.53 20.15 3.68
N ASP A 66 6.55 19.29 3.56
CA ASP A 66 7.95 19.66 3.67
C ASP A 66 8.53 20.25 2.36
N VAL A 67 7.85 20.04 1.23
CA VAL A 67 8.27 20.52 -0.08
C VAL A 67 7.69 21.92 -0.35
N ARG A 68 8.55 22.85 -0.82
CA ARG A 68 8.11 24.20 -1.20
C ARG A 68 7.39 24.17 -2.55
N LEU A 69 6.07 24.11 -2.51
CA LEU A 69 5.19 24.09 -3.66
C LEU A 69 4.29 25.32 -3.68
N ASN A 70 3.89 25.76 -4.87
CA ASN A 70 2.82 26.72 -5.01
C ASN A 70 1.45 26.04 -4.80
N ASN A 71 0.39 26.85 -4.61
CA ASN A 71 -0.95 26.30 -4.35
C ASN A 71 -1.50 25.42 -5.48
N ALA A 72 -1.14 25.71 -6.74
CA ALA A 72 -1.54 24.92 -7.89
C ALA A 72 -0.81 23.57 -7.91
N GLU A 73 0.51 23.57 -7.74
CA GLU A 73 1.32 22.35 -7.66
C GLU A 73 0.88 21.45 -6.52
N LYS A 74 0.59 22.02 -5.34
CA LYS A 74 0.11 21.24 -4.18
C LYS A 74 -1.23 20.55 -4.47
N LYS A 75 -2.18 21.26 -5.11
CA LYS A 75 -3.47 20.66 -5.48
C LYS A 75 -3.32 19.54 -6.50
N ILE A 76 -2.48 19.76 -7.53
CA ILE A 76 -2.20 18.73 -8.55
C ILE A 76 -1.53 17.52 -7.91
N ALA A 77 -0.52 17.71 -7.06
CA ALA A 77 0.19 16.64 -6.38
C ALA A 77 -0.75 15.81 -5.49
N LEU A 78 -1.64 16.45 -4.73
CA LEU A 78 -2.65 15.78 -3.91
C LEU A 78 -3.61 14.94 -4.78
N ALA A 79 -4.11 15.49 -5.89
CA ALA A 79 -4.97 14.74 -6.80
C ALA A 79 -4.27 13.51 -7.39
N ILE A 80 -2.99 13.63 -7.74
CA ILE A 80 -2.18 12.50 -8.23
C ILE A 80 -2.01 11.46 -7.12
N ILE A 81 -1.64 11.86 -5.89
CA ILE A 81 -1.43 10.94 -4.76
C ILE A 81 -2.71 10.17 -4.43
N GLN A 82 -3.87 10.84 -4.45
CA GLN A 82 -5.17 10.21 -4.23
C GLN A 82 -5.59 9.24 -5.35
N SER A 83 -4.96 9.36 -6.52
CA SER A 83 -5.18 8.47 -7.67
C SER A 83 -4.19 7.31 -7.75
N LEU A 84 -3.27 7.19 -6.77
CA LEU A 84 -2.34 6.07 -6.70
C LEU A 84 -3.03 4.82 -6.17
N GLU A 85 -2.64 3.67 -6.74
CA GLU A 85 -2.96 2.36 -6.18
C GLU A 85 -2.09 2.06 -4.93
N GLU A 86 -2.46 1.05 -4.18
CA GLU A 86 -1.73 0.58 -2.99
C GLU A 86 -0.28 0.18 -3.31
N ASN A 87 -0.02 -0.33 -4.51
CA ASN A 87 1.32 -0.69 -5.01
C ASN A 87 2.18 0.54 -5.40
N GLY A 88 1.60 1.75 -5.43
CA GLY A 88 2.25 2.99 -5.80
C GLY A 88 2.18 3.34 -7.29
N LEU A 89 1.48 2.55 -8.12
CA LEU A 89 1.27 2.85 -9.52
C LEU A 89 0.16 3.90 -9.71
N LEU A 90 0.28 4.70 -10.76
CA LEU A 90 -0.74 5.64 -11.17
C LEU A 90 -1.76 4.92 -12.08
N GLN A 91 -2.98 4.72 -11.57
CA GLN A 91 -4.04 4.04 -12.29
C GLN A 91 -4.65 4.90 -13.40
N LEU A 92 -4.83 6.19 -13.11
CA LEU A 92 -5.49 7.12 -14.02
C LEU A 92 -4.51 7.68 -15.06
N ASP A 93 -5.01 7.83 -16.28
CA ASP A 93 -4.28 8.57 -17.31
C ASP A 93 -4.29 10.09 -17.01
N LEU A 94 -3.32 10.82 -17.57
CA LEU A 94 -3.22 12.28 -17.32
C LEU A 94 -4.46 13.06 -17.76
N ASP A 95 -5.15 12.60 -18.81
CA ASP A 95 -6.39 13.18 -19.31
C ASP A 95 -7.55 12.97 -18.31
N GLU A 96 -7.56 11.84 -17.63
CA GLU A 96 -8.54 11.54 -16.59
C GLU A 96 -8.30 12.38 -15.33
N ILE A 97 -7.03 12.61 -14.97
CA ILE A 97 -6.67 13.51 -13.87
C ILE A 97 -7.04 14.96 -14.22
N GLU A 98 -6.81 15.41 -15.45
CA GLU A 98 -7.25 16.72 -15.93
C GLU A 98 -8.77 16.87 -15.79
N ALA A 99 -9.53 15.87 -16.21
CA ALA A 99 -10.99 15.85 -16.07
C ALA A 99 -11.43 15.84 -14.59
N LEU A 100 -10.76 15.07 -13.73
CA LEU A 100 -11.02 15.04 -12.28
C LEU A 100 -10.82 16.41 -11.64
N MET A 101 -9.88 17.21 -12.16
CA MET A 101 -9.61 18.57 -11.72
C MET A 101 -10.45 19.63 -12.47
N GLU A 102 -11.55 19.22 -13.11
CA GLU A 102 -12.48 20.10 -13.84
C GLU A 102 -11.77 20.96 -14.90
N TYR A 103 -10.73 20.43 -15.56
CA TYR A 103 -9.90 21.10 -16.55
C TYR A 103 -9.28 22.43 -16.06
N SER A 104 -9.09 22.57 -14.75
CA SER A 104 -8.50 23.77 -14.14
C SER A 104 -6.99 23.90 -14.38
N TYR A 105 -6.33 22.81 -14.76
CA TYR A 105 -4.91 22.71 -15.02
C TYR A 105 -4.66 21.92 -16.30
N SER A 106 -3.65 22.31 -17.05
CA SER A 106 -3.29 21.63 -18.29
C SER A 106 -2.57 20.29 -18.05
N ILE A 107 -2.70 19.36 -18.98
CA ILE A 107 -1.97 18.06 -18.95
C ILE A 107 -0.46 18.29 -18.77
N GLN A 108 0.09 19.36 -19.35
CA GLN A 108 1.52 19.64 -19.22
C GLN A 108 1.93 20.07 -17.80
N GLU A 109 1.08 20.82 -17.09
CA GLU A 109 1.30 21.16 -15.68
C GLU A 109 1.20 19.92 -14.80
N ILE A 110 0.18 19.08 -15.02
CA ILE A 110 0.00 17.79 -14.32
C ILE A 110 1.23 16.90 -14.53
N LYS A 111 1.69 16.77 -15.77
CA LYS A 111 2.88 15.97 -16.10
C LYS A 111 4.15 16.50 -15.44
N ASN A 112 4.31 17.83 -15.36
CA ASN A 112 5.46 18.44 -14.70
C ASN A 112 5.44 18.18 -13.19
N VAL A 113 4.29 18.33 -12.54
CA VAL A 113 4.14 18.03 -11.12
C VAL A 113 4.35 16.54 -10.83
N LEU A 114 3.80 15.66 -11.67
CA LEU A 114 4.02 14.22 -11.55
C LEU A 114 5.53 13.89 -11.55
N LYS A 115 6.28 14.43 -12.51
CA LYS A 115 7.70 14.11 -12.69
C LYS A 115 8.63 14.75 -11.66
N ASN A 116 8.37 16.01 -11.31
CA ASN A 116 9.29 16.83 -10.53
C ASN A 116 8.92 16.90 -9.06
N VAL A 117 7.71 16.46 -8.69
CA VAL A 117 7.24 16.48 -7.31
C VAL A 117 6.92 15.07 -6.86
N VAL A 118 5.88 14.44 -7.45
CA VAL A 118 5.39 13.13 -6.96
C VAL A 118 6.42 12.02 -7.13
N GLN A 119 7.06 11.89 -8.29
CA GLN A 119 8.08 10.86 -8.53
C GLN A 119 9.39 11.06 -7.74
N ASP A 120 9.58 12.23 -7.12
CA ASP A 120 10.71 12.51 -6.24
C ASP A 120 10.42 12.21 -4.76
N LEU A 121 9.16 11.94 -4.39
CA LEU A 121 8.79 11.51 -3.03
C LEU A 121 9.29 10.09 -2.73
N ASP A 122 9.29 9.72 -1.45
CA ASP A 122 9.66 8.40 -0.96
C ASP A 122 8.41 7.60 -0.57
N PRO A 123 8.31 6.34 -1.01
CA PRO A 123 9.31 5.46 -1.62
C PRO A 123 9.57 5.72 -3.10
N ALA A 124 10.81 5.41 -3.53
CA ALA A 124 11.22 5.60 -4.91
C ALA A 124 10.43 4.69 -5.86
N GLY A 125 9.93 5.26 -6.98
CA GLY A 125 9.21 4.49 -8.00
C GLY A 125 7.70 4.68 -8.00
N ILE A 126 7.16 5.48 -7.07
CA ILE A 126 5.74 5.84 -7.06
C ILE A 126 5.37 6.78 -8.21
N GLY A 127 4.08 6.84 -8.53
CA GLY A 127 3.56 7.67 -9.62
C GLY A 127 4.01 7.20 -11.01
N ALA A 128 4.45 5.96 -11.13
CA ALA A 128 4.75 5.32 -12.40
C ALA A 128 3.46 4.75 -13.03
N ARG A 129 3.37 4.74 -14.35
CA ARG A 129 2.21 4.18 -15.09
C ARG A 129 2.32 2.67 -15.30
N ASN A 130 3.52 2.13 -15.17
CA ASN A 130 3.80 0.71 -15.32
C ASN A 130 5.11 0.33 -14.61
N PHE A 131 5.32 -0.96 -14.42
CA PHE A 131 6.51 -1.51 -13.75
C PHE A 131 7.84 -1.10 -14.39
N LYS A 132 7.90 -0.89 -15.72
CA LYS A 132 9.11 -0.43 -16.40
C LYS A 132 9.48 0.99 -15.97
N GLU A 133 8.48 1.86 -15.87
CA GLU A 133 8.66 3.23 -15.39
C GLU A 133 9.04 3.26 -13.91
N THR A 134 8.46 2.40 -13.07
CA THR A 134 8.84 2.22 -11.65
C THR A 134 10.33 1.91 -11.51
N ILE A 135 10.81 0.92 -12.25
CA ILE A 135 12.24 0.55 -12.26
C ILE A 135 13.10 1.75 -12.70
N TYR A 136 12.70 2.44 -13.77
CA TYR A 136 13.45 3.57 -14.30
C TYR A 136 13.55 4.72 -13.30
N ILE A 137 12.46 5.05 -12.60
CA ILE A 137 12.44 6.08 -11.56
C ILE A 137 13.38 5.70 -10.42
N GLN A 138 13.35 4.44 -9.96
CA GLN A 138 14.25 3.97 -8.90
C GLN A 138 15.71 4.04 -9.30
N LEU A 139 16.05 3.66 -10.53
CA LEU A 139 17.41 3.75 -11.03
C LEU A 139 17.88 5.20 -11.15
N ARG A 140 17.02 6.12 -11.60
CA ARG A 140 17.28 7.55 -11.66
C ARG A 140 17.55 8.13 -10.27
N LYS A 141 16.76 7.73 -9.27
CA LYS A 141 16.89 8.22 -7.89
C LYS A 141 18.12 7.66 -7.17
N LYS A 142 18.63 6.50 -7.60
CA LYS A 142 19.87 5.91 -7.08
C LYS A 142 21.15 6.57 -7.61
N ASP A 143 21.03 7.62 -8.41
CA ASP A 143 22.14 8.40 -8.97
C ASP A 143 23.20 7.53 -9.67
N ILE A 144 22.75 6.60 -10.52
CA ILE A 144 23.62 5.74 -11.29
C ILE A 144 24.30 6.54 -12.44
N PRO A 145 25.46 6.07 -12.94
CA PRO A 145 26.13 6.72 -14.07
C PRO A 145 25.19 6.95 -15.26
N THR A 146 25.33 8.06 -15.95
CA THR A 146 24.48 8.44 -17.10
C THR A 146 24.47 7.36 -18.20
N GLU A 147 25.62 6.74 -18.46
CA GLU A 147 25.74 5.63 -19.41
C GLU A 147 24.87 4.44 -18.99
N GLU A 148 24.86 4.05 -17.73
CA GLU A 148 24.04 2.97 -17.22
C GLU A 148 22.54 3.32 -17.26
N LEU A 149 22.18 4.59 -17.04
CA LEU A 149 20.79 5.04 -17.15
C LEU A 149 20.29 5.00 -18.59
N GLU A 150 21.16 5.32 -19.58
CA GLU A 150 20.84 5.17 -21.00
C GLU A 150 20.65 3.71 -21.40
N ILE A 151 21.50 2.81 -20.90
CA ILE A 151 21.38 1.36 -21.09
C ILE A 151 20.04 0.89 -20.51
N ALA A 152 19.73 1.27 -19.27
CA ALA A 152 18.47 0.93 -18.62
C ALA A 152 17.27 1.41 -19.42
N ASN A 153 17.27 2.64 -19.91
CA ASN A 153 16.22 3.20 -20.74
C ASN A 153 15.99 2.37 -22.01
N LYS A 154 17.06 1.99 -22.71
CA LYS A 154 16.96 1.14 -23.90
C LYS A 154 16.39 -0.24 -23.56
N ILE A 155 16.86 -0.88 -22.49
CA ILE A 155 16.37 -2.21 -22.07
C ILE A 155 14.88 -2.17 -21.74
N LEU A 156 14.45 -1.15 -21.03
CA LEU A 156 13.06 -1.08 -20.52
C LEU A 156 12.05 -0.64 -21.60
N PHE A 157 12.43 0.28 -22.48
CA PHE A 157 11.47 0.96 -23.35
C PHE A 157 11.66 0.71 -24.84
N ASP A 158 12.80 0.15 -25.29
CA ASP A 158 12.96 -0.17 -26.73
C ASP A 158 12.12 -1.41 -27.08
N PRO A 159 11.13 -1.27 -28.01
CA PRO A 159 10.26 -2.37 -28.41
C PRO A 159 10.99 -3.50 -29.16
N LYS A 160 12.24 -3.29 -29.57
CA LYS A 160 13.05 -4.32 -30.24
C LYS A 160 13.46 -5.46 -29.34
N PHE A 161 13.52 -5.21 -28.02
CA PHE A 161 13.97 -6.20 -27.07
C PHE A 161 12.78 -6.96 -26.49
N SER A 162 12.67 -8.23 -26.88
CA SER A 162 11.66 -9.16 -26.38
C SER A 162 12.20 -10.00 -25.21
N SER A 163 13.51 -10.15 -25.13
CA SER A 163 14.20 -10.92 -24.11
C SER A 163 15.47 -10.22 -23.61
N PHE A 164 15.97 -10.73 -22.49
CA PHE A 164 17.22 -10.26 -21.91
C PHE A 164 18.43 -10.53 -22.82
N GLU A 165 18.47 -11.72 -23.44
CA GLU A 165 19.55 -12.15 -24.32
C GLU A 165 19.62 -11.27 -25.57
N ASP A 166 18.46 -10.89 -26.14
CA ASP A 166 18.39 -10.01 -27.32
C ASP A 166 18.95 -8.62 -26.99
N ALA A 167 18.58 -8.07 -25.83
CA ALA A 167 19.07 -6.78 -25.37
C ALA A 167 20.58 -6.81 -25.14
N GLN A 168 21.10 -7.86 -24.48
CA GLN A 168 22.53 -8.02 -24.21
C GLN A 168 23.35 -8.13 -25.51
N ALA A 169 22.87 -8.92 -26.48
CA ALA A 169 23.57 -9.11 -27.75
C ALA A 169 23.66 -7.83 -28.61
N ASP A 170 22.59 -7.02 -28.60
CA ASP A 170 22.56 -5.77 -29.36
C ASP A 170 23.33 -4.64 -28.67
N LEU A 171 23.16 -4.49 -27.36
CA LEU A 171 23.83 -3.47 -26.56
C LEU A 171 25.35 -3.70 -26.44
N ALA A 172 25.80 -4.96 -26.46
CA ALA A 172 27.24 -5.30 -26.45
C ALA A 172 28.02 -4.73 -27.65
N LYS A 173 27.35 -4.25 -28.69
CA LYS A 173 27.96 -3.55 -29.84
C LYS A 173 28.37 -2.12 -29.51
N TYR A 174 27.73 -1.51 -28.50
CA TYR A 174 27.87 -0.07 -28.19
C TYR A 174 28.39 0.18 -26.79
N TYR A 175 28.18 -0.75 -25.86
CA TYR A 175 28.49 -0.61 -24.43
C TYR A 175 29.35 -1.78 -23.95
N SER A 176 30.07 -1.55 -22.83
CA SER A 176 30.85 -2.62 -22.22
C SER A 176 29.95 -3.70 -21.61
N LYS A 177 30.43 -4.93 -21.63
CA LYS A 177 29.72 -6.06 -21.05
C LYS A 177 29.46 -5.88 -19.57
N ASP A 178 30.47 -5.34 -18.87
CA ASP A 178 30.40 -5.09 -17.42
C ASP A 178 29.34 -4.03 -17.08
N SER A 179 29.22 -2.95 -17.89
CA SER A 179 28.17 -1.93 -17.70
C SER A 179 26.77 -2.51 -17.92
N ILE A 180 26.61 -3.36 -18.92
CA ILE A 180 25.32 -4.01 -19.21
C ILE A 180 24.93 -4.94 -18.05
N GLU A 181 25.85 -5.80 -17.58
CA GLU A 181 25.61 -6.71 -16.46
C GLU A 181 25.30 -5.95 -15.16
N SER A 182 26.03 -4.87 -14.89
CA SER A 182 25.77 -3.98 -13.74
C SER A 182 24.34 -3.43 -13.77
N VAL A 183 23.85 -2.96 -14.91
CA VAL A 183 22.49 -2.44 -15.07
C VAL A 183 21.46 -3.54 -14.81
N PHE A 184 21.67 -4.74 -15.32
CA PHE A 184 20.74 -5.86 -15.07
C PHE A 184 20.69 -6.26 -13.60
N GLU A 185 21.82 -6.30 -12.92
CA GLU A 185 21.88 -6.54 -11.47
C GLU A 185 21.10 -5.46 -10.69
N LYS A 186 21.20 -4.21 -11.12
CA LYS A 186 20.48 -3.09 -10.51
C LYS A 186 18.97 -3.18 -10.78
N ILE A 187 18.56 -3.55 -11.99
CA ILE A 187 17.14 -3.77 -12.36
C ILE A 187 16.53 -4.87 -11.49
N LYS A 188 17.23 -6.01 -11.31
CA LYS A 188 16.74 -7.12 -10.48
C LYS A 188 16.55 -6.75 -9.01
N LYS A 189 17.26 -5.74 -8.52
CA LYS A 189 17.16 -5.24 -7.14
C LYS A 189 16.13 -4.13 -6.95
N CYS A 190 15.43 -3.75 -8.01
CA CYS A 190 14.35 -2.78 -7.91
C CYS A 190 13.06 -3.43 -7.39
N ASP A 191 12.35 -2.69 -6.58
CA ASP A 191 11.02 -3.09 -6.11
C ASP A 191 9.96 -2.72 -7.15
N LEU A 192 9.08 -3.65 -7.47
CA LEU A 192 8.00 -3.45 -8.45
C LEU A 192 6.75 -2.84 -7.82
N SER A 193 6.63 -2.89 -6.51
CA SER A 193 5.44 -2.46 -5.77
C SER A 193 5.83 -1.70 -4.50
N PRO A 194 6.51 -0.54 -4.63
CA PRO A 194 7.07 0.18 -3.49
C PRO A 194 6.01 0.69 -2.50
N GLY A 195 4.75 0.79 -2.92
CA GLY A 195 3.65 1.19 -2.05
C GLY A 195 3.22 0.14 -1.04
N LEU A 196 3.48 -1.15 -1.30
CA LEU A 196 3.00 -2.23 -0.43
C LEU A 196 3.69 -2.26 0.96
N GLU A 197 4.81 -1.56 1.14
CA GLU A 197 5.43 -1.39 2.47
C GLU A 197 4.51 -0.63 3.45
N PHE A 198 3.55 0.14 2.92
CA PHE A 198 2.56 0.92 3.68
C PHE A 198 1.19 0.24 3.76
N GLU A 199 1.07 -0.97 3.21
CA GLU A 199 -0.15 -1.75 3.36
C GLU A 199 -0.33 -2.06 4.84
N SER A 200 -1.43 -1.55 5.40
CA SER A 200 -1.77 -1.85 6.78
C SER A 200 -1.91 -3.37 6.89
N THR A 201 -0.99 -3.98 7.60
CA THR A 201 -1.15 -5.36 8.04
C THR A 201 -2.42 -5.36 8.90
N TYR A 202 -3.54 -5.74 8.32
CA TYR A 202 -4.73 -6.05 9.10
C TYR A 202 -4.26 -6.97 10.21
N LEU A 203 -4.35 -6.51 11.45
CA LEU A 203 -4.11 -7.35 12.61
C LEU A 203 -5.13 -8.48 12.55
N ILE A 204 -4.75 -9.56 11.87
CA ILE A 204 -5.53 -10.79 11.88
C ILE A 204 -5.50 -11.25 13.33
N GLN A 205 -6.60 -10.99 14.05
CA GLN A 205 -6.73 -11.52 15.40
C GLN A 205 -6.87 -13.05 15.28
N PRO A 206 -5.88 -13.81 15.75
CA PRO A 206 -5.94 -15.25 15.63
C PRO A 206 -7.07 -15.80 16.50
N ASP A 207 -7.91 -16.66 15.95
CA ASP A 207 -8.95 -17.37 16.70
C ASP A 207 -8.39 -18.53 17.50
N LEU A 208 -7.24 -19.03 17.09
CA LEU A 208 -6.54 -20.18 17.69
C LEU A 208 -5.09 -19.81 17.99
N GLU A 209 -4.60 -20.26 19.13
CA GLU A 209 -3.19 -20.17 19.48
C GLU A 209 -2.62 -21.57 19.73
N VAL A 210 -1.37 -21.76 19.32
CA VAL A 210 -0.63 -23.01 19.50
C VAL A 210 0.44 -22.76 20.57
N ILE A 211 0.34 -23.44 21.71
CA ILE A 211 1.26 -23.28 22.84
C ILE A 211 2.06 -24.56 22.98
N PRO A 212 3.41 -24.48 23.06
CA PRO A 212 4.23 -25.65 23.36
C PRO A 212 4.01 -26.10 24.82
N ASP A 213 3.81 -27.40 25.02
CA ASP A 213 3.76 -28.02 26.32
C ASP A 213 5.17 -28.41 26.81
N SER A 214 5.33 -28.61 28.11
CA SER A 214 6.59 -29.01 28.76
C SER A 214 7.21 -30.30 28.18
N ASN A 215 6.42 -31.10 27.47
CA ASN A 215 6.82 -32.36 26.85
C ASN A 215 7.12 -32.27 25.34
N GLN A 216 7.38 -31.06 24.80
CA GLN A 216 7.59 -30.79 23.36
C GLN A 216 6.36 -31.12 22.47
N ASN A 217 5.19 -31.29 23.03
CA ASN A 217 3.93 -31.37 22.29
C ASN A 217 3.33 -29.96 22.12
N PHE A 218 2.43 -29.82 21.13
CA PHE A 218 1.72 -28.57 20.88
C PHE A 218 0.26 -28.72 21.31
N ASN A 219 -0.20 -27.80 22.17
CA ASN A 219 -1.61 -27.67 22.52
C ASN A 219 -2.24 -26.54 21.74
N VAL A 220 -3.38 -26.81 21.11
CA VAL A 220 -4.17 -25.82 20.39
C VAL A 220 -5.33 -25.38 21.29
N ARG A 221 -5.45 -24.09 21.52
CA ARG A 221 -6.59 -23.54 22.25
C ARG A 221 -7.22 -22.37 21.51
N PHE A 222 -8.52 -22.15 21.74
CA PHE A 222 -9.20 -20.96 21.27
C PHE A 222 -8.76 -19.76 22.11
N LYS A 223 -8.51 -18.64 21.43
CA LYS A 223 -8.26 -17.36 22.10
C LYS A 223 -9.61 -16.80 22.54
N GLN A 224 -9.95 -17.01 23.82
CA GLN A 224 -11.27 -16.66 24.38
C GLN A 224 -11.49 -15.15 24.61
N ASP A 225 -10.43 -14.34 24.56
CA ASP A 225 -10.44 -12.93 24.94
C ASP A 225 -11.27 -12.02 24.03
N ASN A 226 -11.92 -12.57 23.02
CA ASN A 226 -12.49 -11.80 21.92
C ASN A 226 -14.01 -12.00 21.71
N PHE A 227 -14.68 -12.79 22.55
CA PHE A 227 -16.14 -12.93 22.48
C PHE A 227 -16.81 -12.44 23.75
N PRO A 228 -17.86 -11.61 23.66
CA PRO A 228 -18.63 -11.23 24.84
C PRO A 228 -19.28 -12.45 25.46
N LEU A 229 -19.03 -12.67 26.75
CA LEU A 229 -19.77 -13.67 27.52
C LEU A 229 -21.17 -13.09 27.81
N ILE A 230 -22.21 -13.89 27.53
CA ILE A 230 -23.60 -13.52 27.78
C ILE A 230 -24.09 -14.41 28.94
N SER A 231 -24.58 -13.80 29.98
CA SER A 231 -25.26 -14.46 31.10
C SER A 231 -26.77 -14.17 31.09
#